data_5a082e8359518773a2cceee9b188f3a8
#
_entry.id   5a082e8359518773a2cceee9b188f3a8
#
_cell.length_a   1.000
_cell.length_b   1.000
_cell.length_c   1.000
_cell.angle_alpha   90.00
_cell.angle_beta   90.00
_cell.angle_gamma   90.00
#
_symmetry.space_group_name_H-M   'P 1'
#
loop_
_entity.id
_entity.type
_entity.pdbx_description
1 polymer ?
#
loop_
_entity_poly.entity_id
_entity_poly.type
_entity_poly.pdbx_seq_one_letter_code
_entity_poly.pdbx_strand_id
1 'polypeptide(L)'
;VIPCGDESSVRIPHRRAPRGFALMEVIVAGVILAIGLGAAISLSMQSLTAQQRGEHAVQAAALMDELLGSLVALGPVEWNRQHQPSGAFSSFDSSYKYADFQYDMKIEDAPQGMPCDVLLIVTDPLGREYRCATRVALRLGEEPDPERSPRETIDRQAYFESLEEDPSAAK
;
A
#
# COMPACT_ATOMS: atom_id res chain seq x y z
N VAL A 1 -43.63 86.55 -2.24
CA VAL A 1 -44.38 85.74 -1.27
C VAL A 1 -44.52 84.38 -1.90
N ILE A 2 -43.76 83.43 -1.36
CA ILE A 2 -43.75 82.00 -1.82
C ILE A 2 -44.57 81.25 -0.75
N PRO A 3 -45.60 80.49 -1.10
CA PRO A 3 -46.34 79.70 -0.13
C PRO A 3 -45.56 78.47 0.19
N CYS A 4 -45.42 78.26 1.51
CA CYS A 4 -44.82 77.09 2.10
C CYS A 4 -45.68 75.84 1.84
N GLY A 5 -45.08 74.81 1.13
CA GLY A 5 -45.73 73.55 0.79
C GLY A 5 -45.93 72.70 2.02
N ASP A 6 -47.15 72.22 2.16
CA ASP A 6 -47.61 71.30 3.20
C ASP A 6 -46.88 69.90 3.04
N GLU A 7 -46.02 69.59 3.98
CA GLU A 7 -45.42 68.30 4.10
C GLU A 7 -46.44 67.29 4.66
N SER A 8 -47.18 66.68 3.76
CA SER A 8 -48.01 65.54 4.07
C SER A 8 -47.12 64.35 4.44
N SER A 9 -46.89 64.12 5.74
CA SER A 9 -46.20 62.97 6.27
C SER A 9 -46.93 61.68 5.92
N VAL A 10 -46.38 60.94 4.92
CA VAL A 10 -46.85 59.62 4.59
C VAL A 10 -46.50 58.66 5.74
N ARG A 11 -47.54 58.40 6.57
CA ARG A 11 -47.46 57.34 7.58
C ARG A 11 -47.40 55.99 6.88
N ILE A 12 -46.21 55.37 6.80
CA ILE A 12 -46.03 54.02 6.40
C ILE A 12 -46.63 53.08 7.48
N PRO A 13 -47.67 52.31 7.15
CA PRO A 13 -48.24 51.37 8.12
C PRO A 13 -47.22 50.29 8.44
N HIS A 14 -46.66 50.30 9.66
CA HIS A 14 -45.88 49.21 10.18
C HIS A 14 -46.77 47.93 10.23
N ARG A 15 -46.71 47.06 9.19
CA ARG A 15 -47.29 45.72 9.24
C ARG A 15 -46.63 44.99 10.40
N ARG A 16 -47.32 44.82 11.51
CA ARG A 16 -46.93 43.92 12.59
C ARG A 16 -46.91 42.51 12.01
N ALA A 17 -45.73 41.98 11.73
CA ALA A 17 -45.56 40.60 11.36
C ALA A 17 -46.16 39.69 12.44
N PRO A 18 -46.95 38.67 12.08
CA PRO A 18 -47.55 37.76 13.05
C PRO A 18 -46.47 37.04 13.82
N ARG A 19 -46.32 37.33 15.11
CA ARG A 19 -45.27 36.77 16.00
C ARG A 19 -45.26 35.22 16.06
N GLY A 20 -46.30 34.53 15.64
CA GLY A 20 -46.39 33.06 15.60
C GLY A 20 -45.60 32.41 14.45
N PHE A 21 -45.41 33.12 13.33
CA PHE A 21 -44.66 32.62 12.18
C PHE A 21 -43.17 32.55 12.46
N ALA A 22 -42.60 33.51 13.19
CA ALA A 22 -41.18 33.55 13.51
C ALA A 22 -40.71 32.34 14.37
N LEU A 23 -41.58 31.83 15.24
CA LEU A 23 -41.21 30.69 16.11
C LEU A 23 -41.18 29.36 15.36
N MET A 24 -42.10 29.13 14.41
CA MET A 24 -42.07 27.98 13.53
C MET A 24 -40.88 28.00 12.61
N GLU A 25 -40.50 29.14 12.09
CA GLU A 25 -39.33 29.29 11.23
C GLU A 25 -38.03 28.95 11.94
N VAL A 26 -37.85 29.38 13.20
CA VAL A 26 -36.69 29.05 14.03
C VAL A 26 -36.62 27.56 14.34
N ILE A 27 -37.77 26.92 14.62
CA ILE A 27 -37.80 25.48 14.88
C ILE A 27 -37.40 24.70 13.61
N VAL A 28 -37.98 25.05 12.47
CA VAL A 28 -37.67 24.39 11.18
C VAL A 28 -36.19 24.61 10.79
N ALA A 29 -35.70 25.84 10.93
CA ALA A 29 -34.29 26.14 10.68
C ALA A 29 -33.36 25.37 11.62
N GLY A 30 -33.74 25.25 12.91
CA GLY A 30 -32.98 24.47 13.89
C GLY A 30 -32.90 22.96 13.55
N VAL A 31 -34.03 22.40 13.11
CA VAL A 31 -34.07 20.97 12.66
C VAL A 31 -33.20 20.74 11.42
N ILE A 32 -33.32 21.62 10.41
CA ILE A 32 -32.49 21.52 9.20
C ILE A 32 -31.02 21.66 9.54
N LEU A 33 -30.67 22.62 10.42
CA LEU A 33 -29.30 22.81 10.86
C LEU A 33 -28.76 21.57 11.61
N ALA A 34 -29.54 20.98 12.50
CA ALA A 34 -29.16 19.78 13.25
C ALA A 34 -28.91 18.57 12.32
N ILE A 35 -29.79 18.36 11.33
CA ILE A 35 -29.61 17.32 10.33
C ILE A 35 -28.37 17.57 9.47
N GLY A 36 -28.17 18.78 9.00
CA GLY A 36 -27.02 19.18 8.20
C GLY A 36 -25.70 19.02 8.95
N LEU A 37 -25.64 19.42 10.22
CA LEU A 37 -24.47 19.25 11.05
C LEU A 37 -24.18 17.78 11.34
N GLY A 38 -25.20 16.97 11.64
CA GLY A 38 -25.07 15.53 11.85
C GLY A 38 -24.52 14.82 10.60
N ALA A 39 -25.02 15.16 9.42
CA ALA A 39 -24.50 14.64 8.16
C ALA A 39 -23.04 15.04 7.91
N ALA A 40 -22.67 16.29 8.16
CA ALA A 40 -21.30 16.79 8.00
C ALA A 40 -20.32 16.07 8.92
N ILE A 41 -20.67 15.84 10.19
CA ILE A 41 -19.85 15.09 11.14
C ILE A 41 -19.69 13.65 10.69
N SER A 42 -20.77 13.00 10.25
CA SER A 42 -20.74 11.61 9.76
C SER A 42 -19.81 11.46 8.54
N LEU A 43 -19.89 12.37 7.57
CA LEU A 43 -19.00 12.38 6.40
C LEU A 43 -17.53 12.60 6.79
N SER A 44 -17.28 13.50 7.74
CA SER A 44 -15.92 13.76 8.23
C SER A 44 -15.31 12.51 8.90
N MET A 45 -16.09 11.79 9.72
CA MET A 45 -15.63 10.53 10.34
C MET A 45 -15.37 9.43 9.30
N GLN A 46 -16.23 9.31 8.28
CA GLN A 46 -16.01 8.36 7.19
C GLN A 46 -14.74 8.68 6.40
N SER A 47 -14.49 9.98 6.14
CA SER A 47 -13.28 10.43 5.45
C SER A 47 -12.02 10.09 6.23
N LEU A 48 -11.98 10.35 7.53
CA LEU A 48 -10.84 10.01 8.41
C LEU A 48 -10.60 8.50 8.44
N THR A 49 -11.67 7.72 8.54
CA THR A 49 -11.55 6.26 8.53
C THR A 49 -11.03 5.74 7.18
N ALA A 50 -11.47 6.34 6.08
CA ALA A 50 -10.98 5.99 4.74
C ALA A 50 -9.50 6.36 4.57
N GLN A 51 -9.09 7.53 5.08
CA GLN A 51 -7.69 7.95 5.07
C GLN A 51 -6.80 6.99 5.84
N GLN A 52 -7.16 6.63 7.08
CA GLN A 52 -6.42 5.65 7.88
C GLN A 52 -6.29 4.31 7.17
N ARG A 53 -7.36 3.85 6.52
CA ARG A 53 -7.33 2.62 5.72
C ARG A 53 -6.34 2.73 4.56
N GLY A 54 -6.32 3.87 3.89
CA GLY A 54 -5.37 4.13 2.79
C GLY A 54 -3.92 4.14 3.27
N GLU A 55 -3.65 4.81 4.40
CA GLU A 55 -2.32 4.85 4.99
C GLU A 55 -1.81 3.46 5.37
N HIS A 56 -2.62 2.64 6.04
CA HIS A 56 -2.25 1.26 6.37
C HIS A 56 -2.02 0.39 5.12
N ALA A 57 -2.82 0.57 4.06
CA ALA A 57 -2.63 -0.15 2.82
C ALA A 57 -1.31 0.21 2.12
N VAL A 58 -0.94 1.49 2.10
CA VAL A 58 0.34 1.95 1.55
C VAL A 58 1.52 1.42 2.36
N GLN A 59 1.39 1.43 3.70
CA GLN A 59 2.40 0.87 4.59
C GLN A 59 2.58 -0.63 4.38
N ALA A 60 1.48 -1.38 4.32
CA ALA A 60 1.51 -2.82 4.04
C ALA A 60 2.15 -3.13 2.68
N ALA A 61 1.84 -2.33 1.65
CA ALA A 61 2.45 -2.49 0.33
C ALA A 61 3.97 -2.24 0.35
N ALA A 62 4.42 -1.20 1.06
CA ALA A 62 5.85 -0.92 1.22
C ALA A 62 6.59 -2.05 1.96
N LEU A 63 5.98 -2.60 3.02
CA LEU A 63 6.52 -3.74 3.75
C LEU A 63 6.58 -5.01 2.90
N MET A 64 5.56 -5.26 2.08
CA MET A 64 5.56 -6.37 1.12
C MET A 64 6.67 -6.22 0.09
N ASP A 65 6.87 -5.03 -0.45
CA ASP A 65 7.92 -4.77 -1.44
C ASP A 65 9.31 -5.00 -0.84
N GLU A 66 9.53 -4.59 0.38
CA GLU A 66 10.78 -4.83 1.11
C GLU A 66 11.05 -6.32 1.37
N LEU A 67 10.04 -7.06 1.85
CA LEU A 67 10.17 -8.51 2.07
C LEU A 67 10.43 -9.25 0.75
N LEU A 68 9.68 -8.93 -0.30
CA LEU A 68 9.87 -9.54 -1.61
C LEU A 68 11.22 -9.14 -2.21
N GLY A 69 11.65 -7.89 -2.02
CA GLY A 69 12.97 -7.42 -2.43
C GLY A 69 14.09 -8.19 -1.74
N SER A 70 13.98 -8.42 -0.42
CA SER A 70 14.93 -9.23 0.34
C SER A 70 14.94 -10.70 -0.11
N LEU A 71 13.76 -11.27 -0.37
CA LEU A 71 13.61 -12.62 -0.88
C LEU A 71 14.26 -12.78 -2.26
N VAL A 72 14.06 -11.84 -3.17
CA VAL A 72 14.69 -11.87 -4.51
C VAL A 72 16.20 -11.67 -4.41
N ALA A 73 16.68 -10.83 -3.50
CA ALA A 73 18.10 -10.56 -3.33
C ALA A 73 18.88 -11.74 -2.73
N LEU A 74 18.29 -12.42 -1.74
CA LEU A 74 18.92 -13.57 -1.06
C LEU A 74 18.65 -14.89 -1.78
N GLY A 75 17.53 -15.02 -2.46
CA GLY A 75 16.98 -16.25 -2.98
C GLY A 75 16.13 -17.00 -1.93
N PRO A 76 15.16 -17.85 -2.39
CA PRO A 76 14.18 -18.50 -1.51
C PRO A 76 14.82 -19.41 -0.45
N VAL A 77 15.85 -20.16 -0.82
CA VAL A 77 16.52 -21.12 0.07
C VAL A 77 17.28 -20.40 1.18
N GLU A 78 18.10 -19.41 0.81
CA GLU A 78 18.90 -18.66 1.79
C GLU A 78 18.02 -17.77 2.66
N TRP A 79 16.98 -17.17 2.08
CA TRP A 79 16.01 -16.40 2.84
C TRP A 79 15.33 -17.25 3.94
N ASN A 80 14.87 -18.46 3.60
CA ASN A 80 14.22 -19.37 4.55
C ASN A 80 15.19 -19.89 5.64
N ARG A 81 16.50 -19.89 5.36
CA ARG A 81 17.52 -20.25 6.35
C ARG A 81 17.79 -19.12 7.34
N GLN A 82 17.74 -17.86 6.88
CA GLN A 82 18.08 -16.67 7.69
C GLN A 82 16.89 -16.08 8.42
N HIS A 83 15.68 -16.24 7.89
CA HIS A 83 14.46 -15.60 8.39
C HIS A 83 13.41 -16.62 8.77
N GLN A 84 12.56 -16.23 9.72
CA GLN A 84 11.40 -17.05 10.08
C GLN A 84 10.29 -16.82 9.02
N PRO A 85 9.50 -17.87 8.70
CA PRO A 85 8.41 -17.75 7.72
C PRO A 85 7.29 -16.81 8.17
N SER A 86 7.16 -16.56 9.47
CA SER A 86 6.17 -15.66 10.04
C SER A 86 6.72 -14.92 11.24
N GLY A 87 6.27 -13.68 11.45
CA GLY A 87 6.73 -12.89 12.58
C GLY A 87 6.22 -11.45 12.55
N ALA A 88 6.67 -10.68 13.54
CA ALA A 88 6.47 -9.24 13.55
C ALA A 88 7.61 -8.55 12.78
N PHE A 89 7.32 -7.44 12.12
CA PHE A 89 8.35 -6.65 11.41
C PHE A 89 9.43 -6.10 12.35
N SER A 90 9.13 -5.92 13.63
CA SER A 90 10.11 -5.56 14.67
C SER A 90 11.26 -6.56 14.82
N SER A 91 11.10 -7.79 14.33
CA SER A 91 12.17 -8.79 14.35
C SER A 91 13.24 -8.59 13.27
N PHE A 92 12.95 -7.83 12.21
CA PHE A 92 13.92 -7.51 11.15
C PHE A 92 14.83 -6.35 11.54
N ASP A 93 14.25 -5.30 12.10
CA ASP A 93 14.98 -4.11 12.56
C ASP A 93 14.24 -3.50 13.75
N SER A 94 14.93 -3.32 14.88
CA SER A 94 14.39 -2.70 16.10
C SER A 94 14.03 -1.22 15.91
N SER A 95 14.50 -0.58 14.86
CA SER A 95 14.20 0.81 14.49
C SER A 95 12.94 0.93 13.60
N TYR A 96 12.26 -0.18 13.32
CA TYR A 96 11.19 -0.19 12.34
C TYR A 96 9.97 0.61 12.79
N LYS A 97 9.58 1.56 11.96
CA LYS A 97 8.44 2.45 12.19
C LYS A 97 7.08 1.72 12.23
N TYR A 98 7.03 0.47 11.77
CA TYR A 98 5.83 -0.34 11.58
C TYR A 98 5.89 -1.66 12.36
N ALA A 99 6.41 -1.60 13.59
CA ALA A 99 6.62 -2.76 14.45
C ALA A 99 5.36 -3.60 14.73
N ASP A 100 4.18 -2.98 14.61
CA ASP A 100 2.89 -3.62 14.91
C ASP A 100 2.31 -4.45 13.75
N PHE A 101 2.96 -4.42 12.57
CA PHE A 101 2.58 -5.27 11.45
C PHE A 101 3.15 -6.67 11.61
N GLN A 102 2.35 -7.67 11.23
CA GLN A 102 2.78 -9.07 11.19
C GLN A 102 2.84 -9.55 9.75
N TYR A 103 3.73 -10.50 9.47
CA TYR A 103 3.82 -11.14 8.16
C TYR A 103 3.78 -12.66 8.29
N ASP A 104 3.27 -13.29 7.24
CA ASP A 104 3.31 -14.74 7.03
C ASP A 104 3.69 -14.99 5.57
N MET A 105 4.84 -15.62 5.35
CA MET A 105 5.37 -15.92 4.02
C MET A 105 5.41 -17.43 3.82
N LYS A 106 4.70 -17.90 2.81
CA LYS A 106 4.71 -19.30 2.39
C LYS A 106 5.43 -19.40 1.05
N ILE A 107 6.50 -20.19 1.04
CA ILE A 107 7.28 -20.49 -0.16
C ILE A 107 6.99 -21.95 -0.49
N GLU A 108 6.39 -22.20 -1.65
CA GLU A 108 6.15 -23.55 -2.13
C GLU A 108 7.36 -24.00 -2.92
N ASP A 109 7.90 -25.19 -2.55
CA ASP A 109 9.04 -25.77 -3.24
C ASP A 109 8.67 -26.09 -4.69
N ALA A 110 9.47 -25.61 -5.61
CA ALA A 110 9.33 -25.91 -7.03
C ALA A 110 10.32 -27.01 -7.45
N PRO A 111 9.96 -27.82 -8.48
CA PRO A 111 10.92 -28.71 -9.12
C PRO A 111 12.16 -27.95 -9.61
N GLN A 112 13.31 -28.60 -9.65
CA GLN A 112 14.57 -27.99 -10.08
C GLN A 112 14.42 -27.21 -11.39
N GLY A 113 14.85 -25.96 -11.38
CA GLY A 113 14.79 -25.06 -12.53
C GLY A 113 13.45 -24.36 -12.76
N MET A 114 12.45 -24.60 -11.91
CA MET A 114 11.18 -23.87 -11.97
C MET A 114 11.11 -22.77 -10.90
N PRO A 115 10.40 -21.66 -11.17
CA PRO A 115 10.19 -20.62 -10.18
C PRO A 115 9.32 -21.11 -9.02
N CYS A 116 9.67 -20.72 -7.79
CA CYS A 116 8.90 -21.01 -6.58
C CYS A 116 7.66 -20.11 -6.52
N ASP A 117 6.52 -20.66 -6.14
CA ASP A 117 5.33 -19.89 -5.84
C ASP A 117 5.43 -19.33 -4.39
N VAL A 118 5.27 -18.03 -4.25
CA VAL A 118 5.38 -17.31 -2.98
C VAL A 118 4.08 -16.63 -2.65
N LEU A 119 3.52 -16.93 -1.49
CA LEU A 119 2.35 -16.24 -0.93
C LEU A 119 2.80 -15.46 0.30
N LEU A 120 2.69 -14.14 0.23
CA LEU A 120 2.97 -13.23 1.33
C LEU A 120 1.66 -12.63 1.85
N ILE A 121 1.44 -12.73 3.15
CA ILE A 121 0.32 -12.13 3.86
C ILE A 121 0.89 -11.16 4.87
N VAL A 122 0.45 -9.91 4.82
CA VAL A 122 0.78 -8.88 5.82
C VAL A 122 -0.49 -8.49 6.54
N THR A 123 -0.47 -8.53 7.87
CA THR A 123 -1.59 -8.18 8.73
C THR A 123 -1.30 -6.86 9.43
N ASP A 124 -2.22 -5.90 9.31
CA ASP A 124 -2.13 -4.60 9.96
C ASP A 124 -2.52 -4.71 11.47
N PRO A 125 -2.24 -3.68 12.29
CA PRO A 125 -2.62 -3.67 13.72
C PRO A 125 -4.12 -3.76 13.97
N LEU A 126 -4.95 -3.51 12.95
CA LEU A 126 -6.40 -3.64 13.01
C LEU A 126 -6.91 -5.03 12.59
N GLY A 127 -6.00 -5.97 12.31
CA GLY A 127 -6.31 -7.34 11.90
C GLY A 127 -6.75 -7.49 10.45
N ARG A 128 -6.44 -6.51 9.57
CA ARG A 128 -6.72 -6.63 8.13
C ARG A 128 -5.55 -7.30 7.44
N GLU A 129 -5.88 -8.22 6.57
CA GLU A 129 -4.91 -8.96 5.78
C GLU A 129 -4.75 -8.35 4.38
N TYR A 130 -3.51 -8.16 3.98
CA TYR A 130 -3.10 -7.82 2.63
C TYR A 130 -2.33 -9.00 2.08
N ARG A 131 -2.70 -9.46 0.88
CA ARG A 131 -2.14 -10.69 0.29
C ARG A 131 -1.48 -10.38 -1.04
N CYS A 132 -0.28 -10.92 -1.23
CA CYS A 132 0.45 -10.87 -2.47
C CYS A 132 0.89 -12.29 -2.84
N ALA A 133 0.57 -12.73 -4.06
CA ALA A 133 1.05 -13.98 -4.62
C ALA A 133 1.95 -13.67 -5.81
N THR A 134 3.14 -14.23 -5.82
CA THR A 134 4.13 -14.01 -6.88
C THR A 134 4.94 -15.27 -7.15
N ARG A 135 5.70 -15.26 -8.24
CA ARG A 135 6.66 -16.31 -8.57
C ARG A 135 8.07 -15.76 -8.54
N VAL A 136 8.94 -16.42 -7.81
CA VAL A 136 10.33 -16.03 -7.68
C VAL A 136 11.20 -17.11 -8.31
N ALA A 137 12.05 -16.70 -9.25
CA ALA A 137 13.02 -17.61 -9.84
C ALA A 137 14.09 -17.98 -8.80
N LEU A 138 14.55 -19.22 -8.83
CA LEU A 138 15.72 -19.63 -8.08
C LEU A 138 16.91 -18.80 -8.53
N ARG A 139 17.72 -18.36 -7.57
CA ARG A 139 18.93 -17.59 -7.86
C ARG A 139 19.92 -18.50 -8.61
N LEU A 140 20.44 -18.01 -9.72
CA LEU A 140 21.53 -18.67 -10.44
C LEU A 140 22.72 -18.83 -9.47
N GLY A 141 23.00 -20.06 -9.03
CA GLY A 141 24.05 -20.37 -8.05
C GLY A 141 23.55 -21.15 -6.84
N GLU A 142 22.23 -21.26 -6.64
CA GLU A 142 21.61 -22.21 -5.71
C GLU A 142 21.53 -23.64 -6.31
N GLU A 143 21.70 -23.78 -7.61
CA GLU A 143 22.01 -25.07 -8.20
C GLU A 143 23.34 -25.58 -7.62
N PRO A 144 23.40 -26.82 -7.14
CA PRO A 144 24.67 -27.42 -6.76
C PRO A 144 25.64 -27.19 -7.92
N ASP A 145 26.70 -26.45 -7.63
CA ASP A 145 27.73 -26.13 -8.64
C ASP A 145 28.05 -27.45 -9.36
N PRO A 146 27.68 -27.58 -10.65
CA PRO A 146 28.00 -28.82 -11.35
C PRO A 146 29.47 -28.98 -11.11
N GLU A 147 29.88 -30.12 -10.53
CA GLU A 147 31.27 -30.42 -10.20
C GLU A 147 32.13 -29.96 -11.37
N ARG A 148 32.57 -28.70 -11.28
CA ARG A 148 33.53 -28.17 -12.26
C ARG A 148 34.77 -28.95 -12.00
N SER A 149 35.01 -29.90 -12.88
CA SER A 149 36.27 -30.62 -12.91
C SER A 149 37.40 -29.64 -12.71
N PRO A 150 38.39 -30.00 -11.88
CA PRO A 150 39.30 -29.03 -11.31
C PRO A 150 39.93 -28.21 -12.42
N ARG A 151 39.73 -26.96 -12.37
CA ARG A 151 40.56 -25.82 -12.75
C ARG A 151 41.77 -26.15 -13.60
N GLU A 152 41.63 -26.93 -14.64
CA GLU A 152 42.59 -26.94 -15.73
C GLU A 152 42.50 -25.51 -16.31
N THR A 153 43.60 -24.85 -16.24
CA THR A 153 43.79 -23.57 -16.93
C THR A 153 43.39 -23.83 -18.38
N ILE A 154 42.33 -23.15 -18.84
CA ILE A 154 41.88 -23.24 -20.22
C ILE A 154 43.08 -22.91 -21.08
N ASP A 155 43.68 -23.93 -21.72
CA ASP A 155 44.73 -23.74 -22.71
C ASP A 155 44.08 -23.07 -23.93
N ARG A 156 44.25 -21.77 -24.01
CA ARG A 156 43.65 -20.97 -25.07
C ARG A 156 44.21 -21.38 -26.43
N GLN A 157 45.45 -21.88 -26.50
CA GLN A 157 46.03 -22.31 -27.75
C GLN A 157 45.35 -23.59 -28.24
N ALA A 158 45.19 -24.58 -27.39
CA ALA A 158 44.46 -25.82 -27.71
C ALA A 158 42.99 -25.54 -28.10
N TYR A 159 42.37 -24.56 -27.47
CA TYR A 159 41.00 -24.15 -27.82
C TYR A 159 40.93 -23.52 -29.23
N PHE A 160 41.85 -22.65 -29.60
CA PHE A 160 41.88 -22.04 -30.93
C PHE A 160 42.26 -23.08 -32.02
N GLU A 161 43.19 -23.99 -31.74
CA GLU A 161 43.52 -25.11 -32.66
C GLU A 161 42.30 -26.00 -32.90
N SER A 162 41.50 -26.32 -31.87
CA SER A 162 40.27 -27.09 -32.03
C SER A 162 39.18 -26.38 -32.87
N LEU A 163 39.16 -25.06 -32.90
CA LEU A 163 38.23 -24.26 -33.72
C LEU A 163 38.69 -24.19 -35.20
N GLU A 164 40.01 -24.32 -35.45
CA GLU A 164 40.55 -24.38 -36.82
C GLU A 164 40.33 -25.78 -37.45
N GLU A 165 40.36 -26.84 -36.64
CA GLU A 165 40.07 -28.20 -37.10
C GLU A 165 38.58 -28.50 -37.35
N ASP A 166 37.66 -27.85 -36.59
CA ASP A 166 36.22 -28.01 -36.79
C ASP A 166 35.47 -26.66 -36.79
N PRO A 167 35.44 -25.98 -37.95
CA PRO A 167 34.76 -24.69 -38.07
C PRO A 167 33.23 -24.76 -37.87
N SER A 168 32.65 -25.96 -37.70
CA SER A 168 31.21 -26.13 -37.44
C SER A 168 30.86 -26.04 -35.96
N ALA A 169 31.80 -26.09 -35.03
CA ALA A 169 31.61 -26.01 -33.59
C ALA A 169 31.42 -24.55 -33.07
N ALA A 170 31.60 -23.54 -33.94
CA ALA A 170 31.51 -22.13 -33.61
C ALA A 170 30.13 -21.48 -33.92
N LYS A 171 29.04 -22.27 -34.03
CA LYS A 171 27.68 -21.74 -34.24
C LYS A 171 26.79 -21.88 -33.04
#